data_31b1dfc7301e709ac3b748c72c2c1da0
#
_entry.id   31b1dfc7301e709ac3b748c72c2c1da0
#
_cell.length_a   1.000
_cell.length_b   1.000
_cell.length_c   1.000
_cell.angle_alpha   90.00
_cell.angle_beta   90.00
_cell.angle_gamma   90.00
#
_symmetry.space_group_name_H-M   'P 1'
#
loop_
_entity.id
_entity.type
_entity.pdbx_description
1 polymer ?
#
loop_
_entity_poly.entity_id
_entity_poly.type
_entity_poly.pdbx_seq_one_letter_code
_entity_poly.pdbx_strand_id
1 'polypeptide(L)'
;MVDFPDNEQFWRSPPEPINQILDTPPSPVTSICPHFKWLIELEQAELPPIAMFAEPQVAVAGFCLNPQTNAPARHNAYRSLKIRALDSHISKTVDLPSDAKIGFLRGSPDGKKLAFTLTQANGLELWFIDLAEGIPHRLTDAVLNGTYGKPFRWLSNESLICKFIKSDRGNPPIE
;
A
#
# COMPACT_ATOMS: atom_id res chain seq x y z
N MET A 1 46.71 -16.25 0.12
CA MET A 1 46.15 -15.29 1.09
C MET A 1 46.22 -13.94 0.40
N VAL A 2 45.11 -13.46 -0.11
CA VAL A 2 45.05 -12.15 -0.80
C VAL A 2 44.91 -11.12 0.29
N ASP A 3 45.92 -10.26 0.47
CA ASP A 3 45.90 -9.17 1.42
C ASP A 3 45.01 -8.07 0.83
N PHE A 4 43.81 -7.89 1.39
CA PHE A 4 42.92 -6.78 1.07
C PHE A 4 43.43 -5.58 1.88
N PRO A 5 43.78 -4.44 1.25
CA PRO A 5 44.20 -3.27 2.00
C PRO A 5 43.04 -2.84 2.92
N ASP A 6 43.37 -2.62 4.19
CA ASP A 6 42.52 -1.99 5.19
C ASP A 6 42.13 -0.59 4.71
N ASN A 7 41.05 -0.52 3.96
CA ASN A 7 40.48 0.73 3.51
C ASN A 7 39.12 0.88 4.18
N GLU A 8 39.05 1.67 5.23
CA GLU A 8 37.86 1.93 6.06
C GLU A 8 36.67 2.54 5.28
N GLN A 9 36.74 2.63 3.95
CA GLN A 9 35.65 3.10 3.11
C GLN A 9 35.21 2.02 2.12
N PHE A 10 34.45 1.05 2.61
CA PHE A 10 33.78 0.06 1.76
C PHE A 10 32.73 0.69 0.81
N TRP A 11 32.19 1.85 1.16
CA TRP A 11 31.14 2.52 0.43
C TRP A 11 31.58 3.92 0.05
N ARG A 12 31.60 4.21 -1.25
CA ARG A 12 31.86 5.55 -1.77
C ARG A 12 30.57 6.14 -2.29
N SER A 13 30.25 7.36 -1.88
CA SER A 13 29.19 8.11 -2.53
C SER A 13 29.59 8.42 -3.97
N PRO A 14 28.68 8.18 -4.94
CA PRO A 14 28.94 8.59 -6.31
C PRO A 14 29.05 10.12 -6.45
N PRO A 15 29.60 10.63 -7.57
CA PRO A 15 29.62 12.07 -7.85
C PRO A 15 28.21 12.67 -7.81
N GLU A 16 28.10 13.95 -7.41
CA GLU A 16 26.84 14.66 -7.21
C GLU A 16 25.80 14.49 -8.34
N PRO A 17 26.14 14.56 -9.63
CA PRO A 17 25.17 14.34 -10.69
C PRO A 17 24.53 12.93 -10.67
N ILE A 18 25.28 11.92 -10.22
CA ILE A 18 24.77 10.54 -10.10
C ILE A 18 23.92 10.40 -8.84
N ASN A 19 24.31 11.01 -7.72
CA ASN A 19 23.50 11.07 -6.51
C ASN A 19 22.12 11.67 -6.78
N GLN A 20 22.04 12.79 -7.49
CA GLN A 20 20.77 13.42 -7.85
C GLN A 20 19.85 12.49 -8.66
N ILE A 21 20.42 11.66 -9.53
CA ILE A 21 19.64 10.67 -10.28
C ILE A 21 19.16 9.54 -9.36
N LEU A 22 20.04 9.06 -8.48
CA LEU A 22 19.71 7.96 -7.55
C LEU A 22 18.70 8.37 -6.49
N ASP A 23 18.76 9.63 -6.04
CA ASP A 23 17.86 10.19 -5.02
C ASP A 23 16.55 10.72 -5.63
N THR A 24 16.37 10.61 -6.96
CA THR A 24 15.13 11.03 -7.61
C THR A 24 13.98 10.08 -7.23
N PRO A 25 12.91 10.59 -6.63
CA PRO A 25 11.76 9.75 -6.26
C PRO A 25 11.18 9.03 -7.48
N PRO A 26 10.73 7.78 -7.33
CA PRO A 26 10.07 7.06 -8.41
C PRO A 26 8.80 7.80 -8.84
N SER A 27 8.48 7.72 -10.13
CA SER A 27 7.24 8.31 -10.64
C SER A 27 6.02 7.73 -9.91
N PRO A 28 5.04 8.56 -9.53
CA PRO A 28 3.85 8.08 -8.86
C PRO A 28 3.07 7.12 -9.76
N VAL A 29 2.49 6.10 -9.15
CA VAL A 29 1.55 5.21 -9.84
C VAL A 29 0.20 5.93 -9.93
N THR A 30 -0.36 5.99 -11.13
CA THR A 30 -1.62 6.67 -11.38
C THR A 30 -2.76 5.70 -11.67
N SER A 31 -3.95 6.02 -11.21
CA SER A 31 -5.19 5.31 -11.49
C SER A 31 -6.31 6.29 -11.73
N ILE A 32 -7.17 6.02 -12.70
CA ILE A 32 -8.32 6.85 -13.01
C ILE A 32 -9.57 6.15 -12.46
N CYS A 33 -10.37 6.89 -11.69
CA CYS A 33 -11.66 6.40 -11.21
C CYS A 33 -12.67 6.23 -12.35
N PRO A 34 -13.69 5.36 -12.18
CA PRO A 34 -14.80 5.28 -13.12
C PRO A 34 -15.35 6.67 -13.45
N HIS A 35 -15.83 6.85 -14.70
CA HIS A 35 -16.31 8.11 -15.26
C HIS A 35 -15.26 9.21 -15.47
N PHE A 36 -13.96 8.90 -15.35
CA PHE A 36 -12.85 9.78 -15.74
C PHE A 36 -12.87 11.19 -15.13
N LYS A 37 -13.43 11.35 -13.91
CA LYS A 37 -13.47 12.64 -13.21
C LYS A 37 -12.28 12.85 -12.28
N TRP A 38 -11.72 11.75 -11.76
CA TRP A 38 -10.70 11.78 -10.74
C TRP A 38 -9.48 10.96 -11.14
N LEU A 39 -8.32 11.56 -11.00
CA LEU A 39 -7.01 10.90 -11.08
C LEU A 39 -6.51 10.67 -9.65
N ILE A 40 -6.12 9.45 -9.38
CA ILE A 40 -5.51 9.04 -8.13
C ILE A 40 -4.02 8.86 -8.38
N GLU A 41 -3.20 9.57 -7.64
CA GLU A 41 -1.75 9.48 -7.67
C GLU A 41 -1.28 8.81 -6.37
N LEU A 42 -0.44 7.79 -6.48
CA LEU A 42 0.06 6.97 -5.38
C LEU A 42 1.58 7.03 -5.39
N GLU A 43 2.16 7.45 -4.29
CA GLU A 43 3.61 7.52 -4.14
C GLU A 43 4.13 6.22 -3.51
N GLN A 44 5.16 5.65 -4.11
CA GLN A 44 5.87 4.49 -3.58
C GLN A 44 7.10 4.94 -2.79
N ALA A 45 7.57 4.07 -1.89
CA ALA A 45 8.91 4.23 -1.35
C ALA A 45 9.95 4.01 -2.46
N GLU A 46 11.04 4.77 -2.43
CA GLU A 46 12.16 4.62 -3.37
C GLU A 46 12.72 3.20 -3.33
N LEU A 47 12.98 2.71 -2.14
CA LEU A 47 13.44 1.34 -1.89
C LEU A 47 12.59 0.73 -0.77
N PRO A 48 12.31 -0.58 -0.87
CA PRO A 48 11.66 -1.28 0.23
C PRO A 48 12.58 -1.27 1.46
N PRO A 49 12.06 -0.88 2.64
CA PRO A 49 12.88 -0.87 3.85
C PRO A 49 13.33 -2.30 4.21
N ILE A 50 14.54 -2.44 4.76
CA ILE A 50 15.10 -3.73 5.17
C ILE A 50 14.14 -4.46 6.13
N ALA A 51 13.44 -3.75 7.00
CA ALA A 51 12.44 -4.30 7.91
C ALA A 51 11.34 -5.09 7.19
N MET A 52 11.00 -4.75 5.95
CA MET A 52 10.01 -5.52 5.15
C MET A 52 10.50 -6.92 4.80
N PHE A 53 11.81 -7.11 4.66
CA PHE A 53 12.39 -8.44 4.40
C PHE A 53 12.48 -9.30 5.66
N ALA A 54 12.43 -8.68 6.85
CA ALA A 54 12.41 -9.36 8.13
C ALA A 54 10.98 -9.67 8.63
N GLU A 55 9.93 -9.22 7.91
CA GLU A 55 8.55 -9.55 8.25
C GLU A 55 8.32 -11.07 8.12
N PRO A 56 7.53 -11.69 9.03
CA PRO A 56 7.19 -13.10 8.94
C PRO A 56 6.51 -13.43 7.62
N GLN A 57 6.93 -14.52 6.99
CA GLN A 57 6.33 -14.96 5.73
C GLN A 57 6.19 -16.48 5.70
N VAL A 58 5.12 -16.96 5.13
CA VAL A 58 4.83 -18.38 4.92
C VAL A 58 4.56 -18.61 3.44
N ALA A 59 5.23 -19.59 2.86
CA ALA A 59 5.00 -20.00 1.48
C ALA A 59 3.94 -21.10 1.43
N VAL A 60 2.82 -20.83 0.78
CA VAL A 60 1.72 -21.79 0.62
C VAL A 60 1.31 -21.84 -0.85
N ALA A 61 1.43 -23.00 -1.48
CA ALA A 61 0.99 -23.24 -2.86
C ALA A 61 1.47 -22.16 -3.86
N GLY A 62 2.71 -21.69 -3.73
CA GLY A 62 3.29 -20.65 -4.58
C GLY A 62 2.97 -19.21 -4.18
N PHE A 63 2.18 -19.00 -3.15
CA PHE A 63 1.93 -17.69 -2.57
C PHE A 63 2.83 -17.46 -1.35
N CYS A 64 3.40 -16.26 -1.27
CA CYS A 64 4.14 -15.80 -0.10
C CYS A 64 3.23 -14.87 0.71
N LEU A 65 2.88 -15.29 1.91
CA LEU A 65 1.89 -14.63 2.76
C LEU A 65 2.51 -14.18 4.08
N ASN A 66 2.09 -13.04 4.57
CA ASN A 66 2.39 -12.64 5.94
C ASN A 66 1.26 -13.16 6.86
N PRO A 67 1.57 -14.12 7.76
CA PRO A 67 0.56 -14.76 8.59
C PRO A 67 -0.03 -13.83 9.67
N GLN A 68 0.67 -12.76 10.03
CA GLN A 68 0.19 -11.77 11.00
C GLN A 68 -0.84 -10.84 10.37
N THR A 69 -0.57 -10.35 9.17
CA THR A 69 -1.45 -9.37 8.52
C THR A 69 -2.52 -10.01 7.64
N ASN A 70 -2.41 -11.31 7.33
CA ASN A 70 -3.27 -12.02 6.37
C ASN A 70 -3.31 -11.35 5.00
N ALA A 71 -2.16 -10.93 4.54
CA ALA A 71 -1.93 -10.27 3.27
C ALA A 71 -0.75 -10.93 2.54
N PRO A 72 -0.57 -10.66 1.24
CA PRO A 72 0.64 -11.04 0.55
C PRO A 72 1.87 -10.46 1.27
N ALA A 73 2.89 -11.30 1.51
CA ALA A 73 4.18 -10.82 1.95
C ALA A 73 4.83 -10.00 0.83
N ARG A 74 5.62 -8.99 1.18
CA ARG A 74 6.30 -8.10 0.22
C ARG A 74 5.33 -7.39 -0.72
N HIS A 75 4.19 -6.96 -0.20
CA HIS A 75 3.25 -6.16 -0.96
C HIS A 75 3.82 -4.75 -1.16
N ASN A 76 3.87 -4.28 -2.40
CA ASN A 76 4.20 -2.89 -2.69
C ASN A 76 3.11 -2.00 -2.08
N ALA A 77 3.43 -1.41 -0.95
CA ALA A 77 2.55 -0.47 -0.29
C ALA A 77 2.87 0.96 -0.77
N TYR A 78 1.83 1.74 -0.96
CA TYR A 78 1.97 3.16 -1.23
C TYR A 78 1.95 3.94 0.08
N ARG A 79 2.73 5.02 0.14
CA ARG A 79 2.86 5.86 1.34
C ARG A 79 1.96 7.07 1.33
N SER A 80 1.61 7.54 0.15
CA SER A 80 0.83 8.77 -0.05
C SER A 80 -0.25 8.54 -1.08
N LEU A 81 -1.38 9.19 -0.88
CA LEU A 81 -2.53 9.20 -1.75
C LEU A 81 -2.88 10.65 -2.08
N LYS A 82 -2.83 10.99 -3.35
CA LYS A 82 -3.24 12.30 -3.85
C LYS A 82 -4.40 12.14 -4.82
N ILE A 83 -5.38 12.99 -4.69
CA ILE A 83 -6.59 13.01 -5.52
C ILE A 83 -6.56 14.29 -6.36
N ARG A 84 -6.73 14.15 -7.66
CA ARG A 84 -6.79 15.29 -8.59
C ARG A 84 -8.08 15.24 -9.38
N ALA A 85 -8.83 16.34 -9.34
CA ALA A 85 -9.97 16.53 -10.22
C ALA A 85 -9.49 16.89 -11.63
N LEU A 86 -9.98 16.17 -12.65
CA LEU A 86 -9.50 16.35 -14.03
C LEU A 86 -10.10 17.57 -14.72
N ASP A 87 -11.27 18.05 -14.27
CA ASP A 87 -11.96 19.22 -14.80
C ASP A 87 -11.42 20.54 -14.26
N SER A 88 -11.05 20.59 -12.99
CA SER A 88 -10.64 21.81 -12.30
C SER A 88 -9.16 21.87 -11.95
N HIS A 89 -8.41 20.80 -12.22
CA HIS A 89 -7.00 20.64 -11.87
C HIS A 89 -6.70 20.78 -10.36
N ILE A 90 -7.74 20.81 -9.52
CA ILE A 90 -7.56 20.85 -8.07
C ILE A 90 -6.99 19.53 -7.59
N SER A 91 -5.90 19.61 -6.82
CA SER A 91 -5.23 18.46 -6.24
C SER A 91 -5.26 18.54 -4.73
N LYS A 92 -5.60 17.42 -4.07
CA LYS A 92 -5.62 17.29 -2.61
C LYS A 92 -4.79 16.08 -2.22
N THR A 93 -3.88 16.25 -1.27
CA THR A 93 -3.24 15.11 -0.59
C THR A 93 -4.15 14.65 0.54
N VAL A 94 -4.39 13.35 0.61
CA VAL A 94 -5.23 12.76 1.65
C VAL A 94 -4.41 12.65 2.92
N ASP A 95 -4.98 13.12 4.03
CA ASP A 95 -4.35 13.04 5.35
C ASP A 95 -4.49 11.62 5.89
N LEU A 96 -3.39 10.87 5.88
CA LEU A 96 -3.28 9.50 6.36
C LEU A 96 -2.18 9.42 7.43
N PRO A 97 -2.17 8.38 8.28
CA PRO A 97 -1.06 8.13 9.20
C PRO A 97 0.29 8.15 8.49
N SER A 98 1.32 8.68 9.14
CA SER A 98 2.66 8.88 8.56
C SER A 98 3.35 7.58 8.10
N ASP A 99 2.96 6.46 8.70
CA ASP A 99 3.42 5.11 8.39
C ASP A 99 2.43 4.31 7.53
N ALA A 100 1.48 4.99 6.89
CA ALA A 100 0.44 4.35 6.09
C ALA A 100 1.03 3.43 5.00
N LYS A 101 0.57 2.20 4.99
CA LYS A 101 0.85 1.20 3.96
C LYS A 101 -0.44 0.96 3.18
N ILE A 102 -0.65 1.74 2.12
CA ILE A 102 -1.89 1.73 1.32
C ILE A 102 -1.83 0.58 0.32
N GLY A 103 -2.94 -0.17 0.20
CA GLY A 103 -3.07 -1.25 -0.79
C GLY A 103 -4.51 -1.42 -1.30
N PHE A 104 -4.72 -2.33 -2.22
CA PHE A 104 -6.02 -2.80 -2.71
C PHE A 104 -7.04 -1.70 -3.05
N LEU A 105 -6.64 -0.68 -3.82
CA LEU A 105 -7.52 0.44 -4.17
C LEU A 105 -8.62 0.04 -5.16
N ARG A 106 -9.83 0.59 -4.94
CA ARG A 106 -10.99 0.45 -5.84
C ARG A 106 -11.93 1.65 -5.77
N GLY A 107 -12.20 2.27 -6.91
CA GLY A 107 -13.27 3.25 -7.05
C GLY A 107 -14.66 2.60 -6.99
N SER A 108 -15.64 3.33 -6.45
CA SER A 108 -17.06 2.97 -6.53
C SER A 108 -17.55 2.96 -7.97
N PRO A 109 -18.65 2.24 -8.29
CA PRO A 109 -19.17 2.19 -9.68
C PRO A 109 -19.49 3.57 -10.26
N ASP A 110 -19.97 4.51 -9.44
CA ASP A 110 -20.26 5.89 -9.86
C ASP A 110 -19.03 6.83 -9.87
N GLY A 111 -17.86 6.33 -9.46
CA GLY A 111 -16.60 7.07 -9.44
C GLY A 111 -16.54 8.20 -8.43
N LYS A 112 -17.43 8.25 -7.44
CA LYS A 112 -17.43 9.30 -6.40
C LYS A 112 -16.65 8.92 -5.16
N LYS A 113 -16.51 7.62 -4.87
CA LYS A 113 -15.84 7.12 -3.69
C LYS A 113 -14.65 6.23 -4.07
N LEU A 114 -13.64 6.21 -3.24
CA LEU A 114 -12.49 5.33 -3.35
C LEU A 114 -12.38 4.51 -2.07
N ALA A 115 -12.39 3.19 -2.19
CA ALA A 115 -12.07 2.29 -1.08
C ALA A 115 -10.65 1.75 -1.23
N PHE A 116 -9.95 1.60 -0.11
CA PHE A 116 -8.59 1.09 -0.06
C PHE A 116 -8.31 0.44 1.29
N THR A 117 -7.22 -0.32 1.37
CA THR A 117 -6.78 -0.89 2.64
C THR A 117 -5.58 -0.15 3.19
N LEU A 118 -5.49 -0.09 4.52
CA LEU A 118 -4.26 0.20 5.24
C LEU A 118 -3.78 -1.07 5.94
N THR A 119 -2.50 -1.39 5.74
CA THR A 119 -1.85 -2.52 6.42
C THR A 119 -1.33 -2.05 7.75
N GLN A 120 -1.84 -2.66 8.82
CA GLN A 120 -1.40 -2.50 10.20
C GLN A 120 -0.50 -3.68 10.61
N ALA A 121 0.12 -3.59 11.77
CA ALA A 121 0.99 -4.66 12.29
C ALA A 121 0.26 -6.02 12.42
N ASN A 122 -1.05 -6.02 12.67
CA ASN A 122 -1.87 -7.20 12.96
C ASN A 122 -2.95 -7.51 11.90
N GLY A 123 -2.98 -6.80 10.77
CA GLY A 123 -4.00 -7.06 9.75
C GLY A 123 -4.21 -5.93 8.75
N LEU A 124 -5.28 -6.05 7.99
CA LEU A 124 -5.72 -5.07 7.01
C LEU A 124 -6.99 -4.37 7.49
N GLU A 125 -6.98 -3.05 7.53
CA GLU A 125 -8.15 -2.20 7.71
C GLU A 125 -8.75 -1.82 6.36
N LEU A 126 -10.07 -1.64 6.31
CA LEU A 126 -10.76 -1.04 5.18
C LEU A 126 -11.04 0.42 5.47
N TRP A 127 -10.69 1.25 4.51
CA TRP A 127 -10.93 2.69 4.52
C TRP A 127 -11.66 3.12 3.26
N PHE A 128 -12.37 4.24 3.30
CA PHE A 128 -12.91 4.88 2.12
C PHE A 128 -12.76 6.40 2.20
N ILE A 129 -12.85 7.03 1.03
CA ILE A 129 -12.83 8.48 0.87
C ILE A 129 -13.97 8.86 -0.07
N ASP A 130 -14.74 9.88 0.25
CA ASP A 130 -15.48 10.64 -0.75
C ASP A 130 -14.47 11.53 -1.50
N LEU A 131 -14.39 11.38 -2.82
CA LEU A 131 -13.35 12.04 -3.63
C LEU A 131 -13.52 13.55 -3.70
N ALA A 132 -14.74 14.05 -3.53
CA ALA A 132 -15.00 15.49 -3.50
C ALA A 132 -14.53 16.12 -2.17
N GLU A 133 -14.75 15.43 -1.06
CA GLU A 133 -14.36 15.88 0.27
C GLU A 133 -12.85 15.65 0.53
N GLY A 134 -12.34 14.49 0.15
CA GLY A 134 -10.94 14.10 0.36
C GLY A 134 -10.62 13.67 1.80
N ILE A 135 -11.65 13.43 2.62
CA ILE A 135 -11.51 13.02 4.03
C ILE A 135 -11.57 11.49 4.12
N PRO A 136 -10.54 10.83 4.68
CA PRO A 136 -10.53 9.40 4.84
C PRO A 136 -11.34 8.95 6.05
N HIS A 137 -12.10 7.86 5.88
CA HIS A 137 -12.91 7.24 6.93
C HIS A 137 -12.58 5.76 7.06
N ARG A 138 -12.31 5.32 8.29
CA ARG A 138 -12.10 3.90 8.58
C ARG A 138 -13.45 3.18 8.67
N LEU A 139 -13.59 2.06 7.95
CA LEU A 139 -14.78 1.23 7.95
C LEU A 139 -14.67 -0.01 8.84
N THR A 140 -13.47 -0.60 8.95
CA THR A 140 -13.25 -1.81 9.73
C THR A 140 -11.99 -1.70 10.56
N ASP A 141 -11.92 -2.53 11.60
CA ASP A 141 -10.66 -2.83 12.26
C ASP A 141 -9.77 -3.70 11.35
N ALA A 142 -8.58 -4.07 11.81
CA ALA A 142 -7.59 -4.87 11.08
C ALA A 142 -8.00 -6.35 10.95
N VAL A 143 -9.13 -6.60 10.32
CA VAL A 143 -9.80 -7.93 10.25
C VAL A 143 -10.03 -8.45 8.83
N LEU A 144 -9.58 -7.72 7.81
CA LEU A 144 -9.75 -8.17 6.43
C LEU A 144 -8.78 -9.29 6.07
N ASN A 145 -9.27 -10.22 5.23
CA ASN A 145 -8.49 -11.32 4.68
C ASN A 145 -8.06 -11.01 3.25
N GLY A 146 -6.79 -10.68 3.07
CA GLY A 146 -6.15 -10.42 1.79
C GLY A 146 -5.26 -11.57 1.29
N THR A 147 -5.27 -12.75 1.92
CA THR A 147 -4.38 -13.87 1.58
C THR A 147 -4.53 -14.33 0.13
N TYR A 148 -5.73 -14.33 -0.38
CA TYR A 148 -5.99 -14.72 -1.76
C TYR A 148 -6.89 -13.69 -2.47
N GLY A 149 -6.35 -13.04 -3.49
CA GLY A 149 -7.04 -12.02 -4.26
C GLY A 149 -7.43 -10.79 -3.42
N LYS A 150 -8.40 -10.03 -3.89
CA LYS A 150 -8.80 -8.77 -3.27
C LYS A 150 -9.64 -9.00 -2.01
N PRO A 151 -9.38 -8.27 -0.90
CA PRO A 151 -10.11 -8.44 0.35
C PRO A 151 -11.52 -7.85 0.32
N PHE A 152 -11.82 -6.97 -0.64
CA PHE A 152 -13.14 -6.35 -0.78
C PHE A 152 -13.51 -6.08 -2.25
N ARG A 153 -14.80 -5.83 -2.48
CA ARG A 153 -15.36 -5.44 -3.77
C ARG A 153 -16.59 -4.55 -3.56
N TRP A 154 -16.74 -3.53 -4.39
CA TRP A 154 -17.99 -2.75 -4.46
C TRP A 154 -19.12 -3.62 -5.02
N LEU A 155 -20.25 -3.66 -4.31
CA LEU A 155 -21.50 -4.28 -4.74
C LEU A 155 -22.41 -3.23 -5.37
N SER A 156 -22.43 -2.02 -4.80
CA SER A 156 -23.14 -0.84 -5.29
C SER A 156 -22.32 0.41 -4.95
N ASN A 157 -22.87 1.61 -5.20
CA ASN A 157 -22.23 2.86 -4.80
C ASN A 157 -22.14 3.08 -3.28
N GLU A 158 -22.93 2.33 -2.51
CA GLU A 158 -23.05 2.48 -1.06
C GLU A 158 -22.70 1.20 -0.29
N SER A 159 -22.42 0.09 -1.00
CA SER A 159 -22.23 -1.21 -0.37
C SER A 159 -20.96 -1.88 -0.83
N LEU A 160 -20.24 -2.46 0.12
CA LEU A 160 -19.04 -3.26 -0.09
C LEU A 160 -19.27 -4.68 0.42
N ILE A 161 -18.77 -5.68 -0.31
CA ILE A 161 -18.64 -7.04 0.20
C ILE A 161 -17.17 -7.26 0.55
N CYS A 162 -16.92 -7.81 1.75
CA CYS A 162 -15.58 -7.99 2.30
C CYS A 162 -15.32 -9.43 2.70
N LYS A 163 -14.08 -9.84 2.61
CA LYS A 163 -13.60 -11.10 3.18
C LYS A 163 -12.99 -10.82 4.54
N PHE A 164 -13.54 -11.40 5.57
CA PHE A 164 -13.03 -11.26 6.93
C PHE A 164 -12.23 -12.48 7.37
N ILE A 165 -11.31 -12.25 8.30
CA ILE A 165 -10.65 -13.31 9.02
C ILE A 165 -11.65 -13.92 9.99
N LYS A 166 -11.73 -15.26 10.03
CA LYS A 166 -12.60 -15.96 10.99
C LYS A 166 -12.07 -15.72 12.40
N SER A 167 -12.95 -15.30 13.32
CA SER A 167 -12.55 -14.90 14.68
C SER A 167 -11.97 -16.04 15.52
N ASP A 168 -12.34 -17.29 15.22
CA ASP A 168 -11.91 -18.50 15.92
C ASP A 168 -10.84 -19.31 15.16
N ARG A 169 -10.14 -18.70 14.21
CA ARG A 169 -9.16 -19.40 13.37
C ARG A 169 -7.90 -19.90 14.13
N GLY A 170 -7.71 -19.46 15.37
CA GLY A 170 -6.48 -19.73 16.13
C GLY A 170 -5.31 -18.83 15.79
N ASN A 171 -4.12 -19.16 16.30
CA ASN A 171 -2.92 -18.39 16.07
C ASN A 171 -2.39 -18.57 14.63
N PRO A 172 -1.65 -17.59 14.09
CA PRO A 172 -0.96 -17.75 12.83
C PRO A 172 0.01 -18.94 12.87
N PRO A 173 0.23 -19.64 11.74
CA PRO A 173 1.26 -20.67 11.68
C PRO A 173 2.64 -20.05 11.97
N ILE A 174 3.46 -20.80 12.70
CA ILE A 174 4.86 -20.49 12.98
C ILE A 174 5.68 -21.34 12.02
N GLU A 175 6.72 -20.76 11.41
CA GLU A 175 7.74 -21.54 10.67
C GLU A 175 8.58 -22.40 11.60
#